data_edaeab9dc9ffbe5f32f38bcfe760f94e
#
_entry.id   edaeab9dc9ffbe5f32f38bcfe760f94e
#
_cell.length_a   1.000
_cell.length_b   1.000
_cell.length_c   1.000
_cell.angle_alpha   90.00
_cell.angle_beta   90.00
_cell.angle_gamma   90.00
#
_symmetry.space_group_name_H-M   'P 1'
#
loop_
_entity.id
_entity.type
_entity.pdbx_description
1 polymer ?
#
loop_
_entity_poly.entity_id
_entity_poly.type
_entity_poly.pdbx_seq_one_letter_code
_entity_poly.pdbx_strand_id
1 'polypeptide(L)'
;SLMLATNGAANAALENLGLGFLAQDWLADPQIAIWTLMAILTWKYIGFAVILFLAGLQSIPEELYEAAAIDGASYWQIQRRITLPLLGPTVRIWAFLSIIGALQLFDLVYIIWGQYVSSVAGTNTMAIYMVATGRNAGNFGYGNAVAVVIFAISLIVALVYQRWVLRRDTAGAITERGAA
;
A
#
# COMPACT_ATOMS: atom_id res chain seq x y z
N SER A 1 1.77 -19.91 2.31
CA SER A 1 2.50 -20.46 3.49
C SER A 1 3.62 -21.43 3.09
N LEU A 2 3.43 -22.29 2.08
CA LEU A 2 4.44 -23.29 1.66
C LEU A 2 5.79 -22.70 1.24
N MET A 3 5.83 -21.47 0.72
CA MET A 3 7.12 -20.84 0.34
C MET A 3 7.87 -20.26 1.53
N LEU A 4 7.18 -19.68 2.49
CA LEU A 4 7.75 -18.91 3.60
C LEU A 4 7.66 -19.62 4.96
N ALA A 5 7.23 -20.89 4.99
CA ALA A 5 7.30 -21.73 6.19
C ALA A 5 8.77 -21.98 6.56
N THR A 6 9.04 -22.35 7.81
CA THR A 6 10.40 -22.68 8.30
C THR A 6 11.10 -23.68 7.40
N ASN A 7 10.38 -24.72 6.95
CA ASN A 7 10.87 -25.72 6.00
C ASN A 7 10.38 -25.43 4.56
N GLY A 8 10.16 -24.16 4.22
CA GLY A 8 9.60 -23.76 2.94
C GLY A 8 10.64 -23.59 1.84
N ALA A 9 10.18 -23.41 0.62
CA ALA A 9 11.04 -23.29 -0.56
C ALA A 9 12.03 -22.12 -0.47
N ALA A 10 11.70 -21.04 0.23
CA ALA A 10 12.61 -19.91 0.41
C ALA A 10 13.84 -20.29 1.23
N ASN A 11 13.65 -20.95 2.38
CA ASN A 11 14.76 -21.40 3.22
C ASN A 11 15.56 -22.50 2.54
N ALA A 12 14.90 -23.45 1.87
CA ALA A 12 15.60 -24.49 1.08
C ALA A 12 16.45 -23.88 -0.05
N ALA A 13 15.96 -22.83 -0.73
CA ALA A 13 16.75 -22.14 -1.74
C ALA A 13 17.98 -21.42 -1.14
N LEU A 14 17.81 -20.77 0.02
CA LEU A 14 18.90 -20.11 0.74
C LEU A 14 19.98 -21.11 1.18
N GLU A 15 19.58 -22.26 1.70
CA GLU A 15 20.49 -23.34 2.09
C GLU A 15 21.27 -23.89 0.89
N ASN A 16 20.59 -24.15 -0.23
CA ASN A 16 21.22 -24.63 -1.46
C ASN A 16 22.22 -23.62 -2.07
N LEU A 17 22.00 -22.32 -1.85
CA LEU A 17 22.91 -21.26 -2.29
C LEU A 17 24.06 -20.99 -1.30
N GLY A 18 24.15 -21.75 -0.22
CA GLY A 18 25.15 -21.54 0.85
C GLY A 18 24.85 -20.34 1.74
N LEU A 19 23.65 -19.79 1.65
CA LEU A 19 23.17 -18.63 2.44
C LEU A 19 22.26 -19.05 3.60
N GLY A 20 22.46 -20.27 4.14
CA GLY A 20 21.66 -20.84 5.24
C GLY A 20 21.61 -19.96 6.49
N PHE A 21 22.60 -19.07 6.70
CA PHE A 21 22.60 -18.11 7.81
C PHE A 21 21.49 -17.05 7.70
N LEU A 22 20.87 -16.89 6.53
CA LEU A 22 19.71 -16.01 6.30
C LEU A 22 18.38 -16.75 6.42
N ALA A 23 18.40 -18.08 6.58
CA ALA A 23 17.19 -18.87 6.77
C ALA A 23 16.57 -18.53 8.13
N GLN A 24 15.28 -18.13 8.13
CA GLN A 24 14.58 -17.64 9.30
C GLN A 24 13.12 -18.10 9.30
N ASP A 25 12.46 -17.94 10.46
CA ASP A 25 11.02 -18.16 10.61
C ASP A 25 10.23 -16.93 10.13
N TRP A 26 10.17 -16.76 8.82
CA TRP A 26 9.57 -15.58 8.15
C TRP A 26 8.16 -15.24 8.63
N LEU A 27 7.38 -16.22 9.04
CA LEU A 27 5.98 -16.06 9.42
C LEU A 27 5.73 -16.20 10.93
N ALA A 28 6.64 -16.82 11.68
CA ALA A 28 6.41 -17.09 13.10
C ALA A 28 7.18 -16.13 14.03
N ASP A 29 8.30 -15.56 13.58
CA ASP A 29 9.07 -14.61 14.38
C ASP A 29 8.37 -13.25 14.41
N PRO A 30 7.92 -12.73 15.59
CA PRO A 30 7.25 -11.45 15.71
C PRO A 30 8.06 -10.24 15.22
N GLN A 31 9.38 -10.33 15.21
CA GLN A 31 10.25 -9.24 14.74
C GLN A 31 10.32 -9.17 13.22
N ILE A 32 10.11 -10.29 12.55
CA ILE A 32 10.27 -10.44 11.09
C ILE A 32 8.93 -10.52 10.39
N ALA A 33 7.92 -11.12 11.01
CA ALA A 33 6.62 -11.39 10.39
C ALA A 33 5.93 -10.16 9.81
N ILE A 34 6.07 -8.99 10.46
CA ILE A 34 5.50 -7.74 9.94
C ILE A 34 6.19 -7.29 8.64
N TRP A 35 7.52 -7.44 8.55
CA TRP A 35 8.27 -7.10 7.35
C TRP A 35 7.98 -8.08 6.21
N THR A 36 7.83 -9.37 6.55
CA THR A 36 7.39 -10.40 5.61
C THR A 36 6.00 -10.09 5.07
N LEU A 37 5.06 -9.67 5.93
CA LEU A 37 3.74 -9.21 5.50
C LEU A 37 3.83 -8.03 4.54
N MET A 38 4.68 -7.04 4.85
CA MET A 38 4.89 -5.88 3.97
C MET A 38 5.46 -6.29 2.61
N ALA A 39 6.41 -7.22 2.56
CA ALA A 39 6.96 -7.75 1.33
C ALA A 39 5.91 -8.48 0.48
N ILE A 40 5.06 -9.31 1.10
CA ILE A 40 3.96 -10.00 0.42
C ILE A 40 2.93 -9.01 -0.11
N LEU A 41 2.57 -7.98 0.66
CA LEU A 41 1.65 -6.92 0.23
C LEU A 41 2.22 -6.14 -0.95
N THR A 42 3.50 -5.78 -0.89
CA THR A 42 4.19 -5.11 -2.00
C THR A 42 4.14 -5.98 -3.26
N TRP A 43 4.47 -7.26 -3.14
CA TRP A 43 4.38 -8.21 -4.25
C TRP A 43 2.97 -8.32 -4.83
N LYS A 44 1.94 -8.40 -3.96
CA LYS A 44 0.53 -8.48 -4.37
C LYS A 44 0.08 -7.25 -5.15
N TYR A 45 0.48 -6.06 -4.73
CA TYR A 45 -0.04 -4.80 -5.27
C TYR A 45 0.88 -4.10 -6.27
N ILE A 46 2.13 -4.58 -6.48
CA ILE A 46 3.08 -3.94 -7.38
C ILE A 46 2.56 -3.83 -8.81
N GLY A 47 1.87 -4.85 -9.32
CA GLY A 47 1.28 -4.83 -10.65
C GLY A 47 0.24 -3.74 -10.83
N PHE A 48 -0.63 -3.55 -9.83
CA PHE A 48 -1.63 -2.48 -9.84
C PHE A 48 -0.97 -1.10 -9.75
N ALA A 49 0.06 -0.96 -8.90
CA ALA A 49 0.83 0.28 -8.80
C ALA A 49 1.48 0.64 -10.14
N VAL A 50 2.11 -0.33 -10.81
CA VAL A 50 2.74 -0.12 -12.12
C VAL A 50 1.74 0.40 -13.15
N ILE A 51 0.56 -0.22 -13.25
CA ILE A 51 -0.49 0.22 -14.19
C ILE A 51 -0.94 1.65 -13.86
N LEU A 52 -1.17 1.97 -12.60
CA LEU A 52 -1.60 3.29 -12.16
C LEU A 52 -0.56 4.36 -12.49
N PHE A 53 0.72 4.10 -12.19
CA PHE A 53 1.81 5.04 -12.47
C PHE A 53 2.08 5.17 -13.97
N LEU A 54 1.95 4.08 -14.73
CA LEU A 54 2.10 4.11 -16.18
C LEU A 54 1.00 4.97 -16.82
N ALA A 55 -0.25 4.83 -16.40
CA ALA A 55 -1.34 5.68 -16.85
C ALA A 55 -1.10 7.17 -16.50
N GLY A 56 -0.57 7.43 -15.28
CA GLY A 56 -0.17 8.78 -14.88
C GLY A 56 0.94 9.36 -15.76
N LEU A 57 1.94 8.57 -16.10
CA LEU A 57 3.03 8.99 -17.01
C LEU A 57 2.52 9.30 -18.41
N GLN A 58 1.62 8.47 -18.94
CA GLN A 58 1.04 8.65 -20.27
C GLN A 58 0.11 9.87 -20.37
N SER A 59 -0.35 10.40 -19.25
CA SER A 59 -1.15 11.63 -19.22
C SER A 59 -0.32 12.91 -19.34
N ILE A 60 1.01 12.83 -19.25
CA ILE A 60 1.91 13.97 -19.36
C ILE A 60 2.12 14.27 -20.86
N PRO A 61 1.81 15.48 -21.34
CA PRO A 61 2.02 15.85 -22.74
C PRO A 61 3.49 15.73 -23.15
N GLU A 62 3.75 15.14 -24.32
CA GLU A 62 5.12 14.92 -24.84
C GLU A 62 5.83 16.23 -25.15
N GLU A 63 5.08 17.27 -25.51
CA GLU A 63 5.55 18.63 -25.77
C GLU A 63 6.37 19.22 -24.62
N LEU A 64 6.04 18.87 -23.37
CA LEU A 64 6.80 19.31 -22.19
C LEU A 64 8.21 18.71 -22.16
N TYR A 65 8.37 17.48 -22.61
CA TYR A 65 9.66 16.81 -22.69
C TYR A 65 10.49 17.35 -23.85
N GLU A 66 9.86 17.61 -24.99
CA GLU A 66 10.51 18.21 -26.16
C GLU A 66 10.99 19.64 -25.86
N ALA A 67 10.15 20.48 -25.25
CA ALA A 67 10.53 21.82 -24.85
C ALA A 67 11.71 21.81 -23.87
N ALA A 68 11.68 20.94 -22.87
CA ALA A 68 12.77 20.81 -21.90
C ALA A 68 14.08 20.32 -22.56
N ALA A 69 13.98 19.46 -23.58
CA ALA A 69 15.14 19.00 -24.34
C ALA A 69 15.77 20.13 -25.18
N ILE A 70 14.94 20.98 -25.79
CA ILE A 70 15.38 22.16 -26.53
C ILE A 70 16.10 23.16 -25.60
N ASP A 71 15.58 23.32 -24.36
CA ASP A 71 16.19 24.16 -23.32
C ASP A 71 17.48 23.54 -22.73
N GLY A 72 17.92 22.37 -23.21
CA GLY A 72 19.15 21.70 -22.77
C GLY A 72 19.04 21.06 -21.38
N ALA A 73 17.83 20.77 -20.90
CA ALA A 73 17.65 20.13 -19.61
C ALA A 73 18.19 18.69 -19.64
N SER A 74 18.96 18.33 -18.60
CA SER A 74 19.42 16.96 -18.41
C SER A 74 18.27 16.02 -18.03
N TYR A 75 18.43 14.71 -18.28
CA TYR A 75 17.44 13.68 -17.91
C TYR A 75 16.98 13.81 -16.45
N TRP A 76 17.89 13.99 -15.49
CA TRP A 76 17.54 14.14 -14.08
C TRP A 76 16.78 15.42 -13.77
N GLN A 77 17.05 16.51 -14.50
CA GLN A 77 16.31 17.76 -14.39
C GLN A 77 14.87 17.60 -14.86
N ILE A 78 14.68 16.91 -16.00
CA ILE A 78 13.35 16.57 -16.56
C ILE A 78 12.57 15.73 -15.54
N GLN A 79 13.18 14.65 -15.02
CA GLN A 79 12.50 13.78 -14.03
C GLN A 79 12.08 14.54 -12.77
N ARG A 80 12.96 15.38 -12.23
CA ARG A 80 12.71 16.07 -10.96
C ARG A 80 11.79 17.29 -11.10
N ARG A 81 11.83 18.00 -12.24
CA ARG A 81 11.11 19.27 -12.42
C ARG A 81 9.82 19.13 -13.21
N ILE A 82 9.68 18.10 -14.03
CA ILE A 82 8.52 17.86 -14.89
C ILE A 82 7.80 16.59 -14.44
N THR A 83 8.44 15.42 -14.57
CA THR A 83 7.76 14.13 -14.36
C THR A 83 7.25 13.95 -12.94
N LEU A 84 8.11 14.10 -11.93
CA LEU A 84 7.72 13.88 -10.52
C LEU A 84 6.62 14.84 -10.04
N PRO A 85 6.66 16.14 -10.31
CA PRO A 85 5.58 17.05 -9.92
C PRO A 85 4.26 16.74 -10.62
N LEU A 86 4.29 16.40 -11.93
CA LEU A 86 3.10 16.07 -12.71
C LEU A 86 2.50 14.72 -12.33
N LEU A 87 3.30 13.78 -11.84
CA LEU A 87 2.82 12.53 -11.23
C LEU A 87 2.22 12.71 -9.83
N GLY A 88 2.32 13.90 -9.25
CA GLY A 88 1.81 14.19 -7.90
C GLY A 88 0.38 13.70 -7.65
N PRO A 89 -0.61 13.95 -8.53
CA PRO A 89 -1.97 13.43 -8.38
C PRO A 89 -2.01 11.90 -8.27
N THR A 90 -1.28 11.20 -9.15
CA THR A 90 -1.21 9.73 -9.16
C THR A 90 -0.60 9.18 -7.87
N VAL A 91 0.49 9.78 -7.38
CA VAL A 91 1.12 9.42 -6.10
C VAL A 91 0.13 9.58 -4.95
N ARG A 92 -0.64 10.67 -4.93
CA ARG A 92 -1.65 10.93 -3.89
C ARG A 92 -2.79 9.91 -3.92
N ILE A 93 -3.28 9.56 -5.11
CA ILE A 93 -4.29 8.50 -5.27
C ILE A 93 -3.75 7.17 -4.74
N TRP A 94 -2.53 6.79 -5.13
CA TRP A 94 -1.90 5.57 -4.66
C TRP A 94 -1.73 5.54 -3.13
N ALA A 95 -1.24 6.64 -2.54
CA ALA A 95 -1.09 6.77 -1.10
C ALA A 95 -2.43 6.62 -0.37
N PHE A 96 -3.49 7.25 -0.88
CA PHE A 96 -4.83 7.13 -0.31
C PHE A 96 -5.34 5.69 -0.34
N LEU A 97 -5.26 5.03 -1.50
CA LEU A 97 -5.67 3.63 -1.65
C LEU A 97 -4.88 2.70 -0.75
N SER A 98 -3.57 2.95 -0.58
CA SER A 98 -2.70 2.17 0.30
C SER A 98 -3.08 2.33 1.78
N ILE A 99 -3.39 3.54 2.22
CA ILE A 99 -3.83 3.80 3.61
C ILE A 99 -5.16 3.11 3.90
N ILE A 100 -6.15 3.28 3.03
CA ILE A 100 -7.46 2.62 3.20
C ILE A 100 -7.32 1.10 3.14
N GLY A 101 -6.53 0.58 2.20
CA GLY A 101 -6.25 -0.85 2.09
C GLY A 101 -5.57 -1.43 3.32
N ALA A 102 -4.64 -0.69 3.93
CA ALA A 102 -3.98 -1.11 5.18
C ALA A 102 -4.93 -1.15 6.37
N LEU A 103 -5.84 -0.17 6.50
CA LEU A 103 -6.85 -0.14 7.57
C LEU A 103 -7.84 -1.31 7.47
N GLN A 104 -8.16 -1.74 6.25
CA GLN A 104 -9.10 -2.83 5.98
C GLN A 104 -8.42 -4.19 5.76
N LEU A 105 -7.12 -4.29 5.99
CA LEU A 105 -6.36 -5.50 5.74
C LEU A 105 -6.82 -6.65 6.64
N PHE A 106 -7.52 -7.60 6.05
CA PHE A 106 -8.06 -8.80 6.70
C PHE A 106 -7.65 -10.09 5.99
N ASP A 107 -7.98 -10.19 4.71
CA ASP A 107 -7.93 -11.43 3.91
C ASP A 107 -6.55 -12.10 3.94
N LEU A 108 -5.51 -11.35 3.64
CA LEU A 108 -4.15 -11.87 3.56
C LEU A 108 -3.64 -12.33 4.92
N VAL A 109 -3.84 -11.52 5.97
CA VAL A 109 -3.42 -11.86 7.33
C VAL A 109 -4.18 -13.08 7.83
N TYR A 110 -5.48 -13.15 7.56
CA TYR A 110 -6.32 -14.29 7.96
C TYR A 110 -5.92 -15.59 7.26
N ILE A 111 -5.58 -15.52 5.96
CA ILE A 111 -5.17 -16.71 5.19
C ILE A 111 -3.80 -17.23 5.65
N ILE A 112 -2.87 -16.34 6.00
CA ILE A 112 -1.50 -16.73 6.37
C ILE A 112 -1.43 -17.20 7.82
N TRP A 113 -1.97 -16.42 8.76
CA TRP A 113 -1.82 -16.66 10.21
C TRP A 113 -3.10 -17.11 10.90
N GLY A 114 -4.28 -16.90 10.29
CA GLY A 114 -5.55 -17.09 10.97
C GLY A 114 -5.76 -16.04 12.07
N GLN A 115 -6.80 -16.26 12.86
CA GLN A 115 -7.20 -15.31 13.91
C GLN A 115 -6.38 -15.41 15.21
N TYR A 116 -5.78 -16.56 15.47
CA TYR A 116 -5.06 -16.81 16.73
C TYR A 116 -3.56 -16.57 16.59
N VAL A 117 -2.97 -17.04 15.51
CA VAL A 117 -1.52 -16.95 15.29
C VAL A 117 -1.09 -15.53 14.93
N SER A 118 -1.94 -14.74 14.25
CA SER A 118 -1.65 -13.35 13.90
C SER A 118 -1.36 -12.49 15.14
N SER A 119 -2.01 -12.75 16.26
CA SER A 119 -1.76 -12.04 17.53
C SER A 119 -0.38 -12.37 18.09
N VAL A 120 0.05 -13.63 18.01
CA VAL A 120 1.37 -14.08 18.49
C VAL A 120 2.49 -13.59 17.58
N ALA A 121 2.27 -13.62 16.26
CA ALA A 121 3.24 -13.15 15.28
C ALA A 121 3.33 -11.62 15.14
N GLY A 122 2.59 -10.84 15.93
CA GLY A 122 2.61 -9.38 15.84
C GLY A 122 2.00 -8.79 14.58
N THR A 123 1.23 -9.59 13.81
CA THR A 123 0.58 -9.20 12.54
C THR A 123 -0.91 -8.95 12.68
N ASN A 124 -1.41 -8.78 13.91
CA ASN A 124 -2.83 -8.61 14.20
C ASN A 124 -3.32 -7.23 13.73
N THR A 125 -4.17 -7.22 12.71
CA THR A 125 -4.81 -5.99 12.21
C THR A 125 -6.11 -5.70 12.95
N MET A 126 -6.59 -4.45 12.88
CA MET A 126 -7.88 -4.06 13.46
C MET A 126 -9.04 -4.91 12.90
N ALA A 127 -8.98 -5.26 11.61
CA ALA A 127 -9.99 -6.09 10.95
C ALA A 127 -9.97 -7.55 11.46
N ILE A 128 -8.79 -8.14 11.67
CA ILE A 128 -8.64 -9.46 12.31
C ILE A 128 -9.18 -9.43 13.73
N TYR A 129 -8.81 -8.41 14.50
CA TYR A 129 -9.25 -8.26 15.89
C TYR A 129 -10.78 -8.13 15.99
N MET A 130 -11.40 -7.35 15.09
CA MET A 130 -12.85 -7.22 14.98
C MET A 130 -13.54 -8.58 14.77
N VAL A 131 -13.05 -9.39 13.84
CA VAL A 131 -13.63 -10.71 13.50
C VAL A 131 -13.38 -11.70 14.64
N ALA A 132 -12.17 -11.72 15.21
CA ALA A 132 -11.81 -12.63 16.30
C ALA A 132 -12.66 -12.38 17.55
N THR A 133 -12.82 -11.13 17.95
CA THR A 133 -13.59 -10.76 19.16
C THR A 133 -15.09 -10.73 18.92
N GLY A 134 -15.54 -10.22 17.78
CA GLY A 134 -16.97 -10.09 17.47
C GLY A 134 -17.58 -11.42 17.10
N ARG A 135 -17.16 -12.00 15.99
CA ARG A 135 -17.78 -13.19 15.42
C ARG A 135 -17.38 -14.48 16.14
N ASN A 136 -16.07 -14.67 16.36
CA ASN A 136 -15.58 -15.96 16.83
C ASN A 136 -15.67 -16.14 18.36
N ALA A 137 -15.51 -15.05 19.13
CA ALA A 137 -15.72 -15.07 20.57
C ALA A 137 -17.19 -14.77 20.97
N GLY A 138 -18.06 -14.50 20.02
CA GLY A 138 -19.49 -14.23 20.29
C GLY A 138 -19.78 -12.84 20.85
N ASN A 139 -18.79 -11.97 21.00
CA ASN A 139 -18.93 -10.62 21.54
C ASN A 139 -19.33 -9.61 20.44
N PHE A 140 -20.48 -9.82 19.81
CA PHE A 140 -20.94 -9.01 18.66
C PHE A 140 -20.97 -7.52 18.95
N GLY A 141 -21.37 -7.10 20.17
CA GLY A 141 -21.39 -5.69 20.55
C GLY A 141 -19.99 -5.06 20.50
N TYR A 142 -18.99 -5.76 21.00
CA TYR A 142 -17.61 -5.30 20.97
C TYR A 142 -17.02 -5.30 19.55
N GLY A 143 -17.26 -6.36 18.79
CA GLY A 143 -16.84 -6.41 17.37
C GLY A 143 -17.44 -5.27 16.55
N ASN A 144 -18.72 -4.95 16.74
CA ASN A 144 -19.38 -3.83 16.09
C ASN A 144 -18.80 -2.49 16.52
N ALA A 145 -18.41 -2.32 17.79
CA ALA A 145 -17.72 -1.12 18.25
C ALA A 145 -16.37 -0.92 17.52
N VAL A 146 -15.59 -1.99 17.35
CA VAL A 146 -14.33 -1.95 16.59
C VAL A 146 -14.61 -1.61 15.11
N ALA A 147 -15.67 -2.14 14.52
CA ALA A 147 -16.06 -1.80 13.15
C ALA A 147 -16.37 -0.31 12.98
N VAL A 148 -17.09 0.29 13.95
CA VAL A 148 -17.37 1.73 13.97
C VAL A 148 -16.09 2.55 14.07
N VAL A 149 -15.12 2.12 14.87
CA VAL A 149 -13.81 2.78 14.99
C VAL A 149 -13.05 2.72 13.66
N ILE A 150 -12.98 1.55 13.00
CA ILE A 150 -12.36 1.40 11.68
C ILE A 150 -13.04 2.32 10.66
N PHE A 151 -14.37 2.35 10.66
CA PHE A 151 -15.14 3.23 9.78
C PHE A 151 -14.85 4.70 10.05
N ALA A 152 -14.84 5.13 11.32
CA ALA A 152 -14.56 6.51 11.69
C ALA A 152 -13.16 6.96 11.26
N ILE A 153 -12.15 6.12 11.49
CA ILE A 153 -10.77 6.39 11.04
C ILE A 153 -10.72 6.51 9.51
N SER A 154 -11.32 5.55 8.80
CA SER A 154 -11.37 5.56 7.34
C SER A 154 -12.08 6.79 6.78
N LEU A 155 -13.19 7.19 7.41
CA LEU A 155 -13.94 8.40 7.05
C LEU A 155 -13.10 9.66 7.28
N ILE A 156 -12.42 9.79 8.42
CA ILE A 156 -11.52 10.91 8.70
C ILE A 156 -10.42 11.00 7.63
N VAL A 157 -9.78 9.88 7.32
CA VAL A 157 -8.75 9.82 6.26
C VAL A 157 -9.32 10.26 4.92
N ALA A 158 -10.51 9.77 4.55
CA ALA A 158 -11.19 10.14 3.29
C ALA A 158 -11.54 11.64 3.24
N LEU A 159 -12.08 12.20 4.32
CA LEU A 159 -12.43 13.63 4.40
C LEU A 159 -11.19 14.54 4.36
N VAL A 160 -10.12 14.14 5.06
CA VAL A 160 -8.82 14.84 5.01
C VAL A 160 -8.27 14.81 3.58
N TYR A 161 -8.25 13.64 2.95
CA TYR A 161 -7.82 13.50 1.56
C TYR A 161 -8.65 14.38 0.62
N GLN A 162 -9.98 14.34 0.72
CA GLN A 162 -10.89 15.14 -0.11
C GLN A 162 -10.62 16.63 0.08
N ARG A 163 -10.49 17.10 1.33
CA ARG A 163 -10.33 18.52 1.61
C ARG A 163 -8.97 19.08 1.20
N TRP A 164 -7.89 18.32 1.41
CA TRP A 164 -6.52 18.82 1.26
C TRP A 164 -5.87 18.45 -0.07
N VAL A 165 -6.30 17.35 -0.65
CA VAL A 165 -5.68 16.79 -1.86
C VAL A 165 -6.52 17.11 -3.10
N LEU A 166 -7.80 16.70 -3.15
CA LEU A 166 -8.64 16.92 -4.32
C LEU A 166 -8.89 18.39 -4.62
N ARG A 167 -8.99 19.26 -3.60
CA ARG A 167 -9.17 20.69 -3.84
C ARG A 167 -7.99 21.36 -4.53
N ARG A 168 -6.77 20.85 -4.32
CA ARG A 168 -5.58 21.39 -5.01
C ARG A 168 -5.55 20.97 -6.47
N ASP A 169 -6.01 19.76 -6.77
CA ASP A 169 -6.00 19.22 -8.14
C ASP A 169 -7.12 19.84 -8.99
N THR A 170 -8.28 20.17 -8.38
CA THR A 170 -9.40 20.82 -9.07
C THR A 170 -9.21 22.33 -9.25
N ALA A 171 -8.48 23.01 -8.37
CA ALA A 171 -8.21 24.45 -8.50
C ALA A 171 -7.38 24.77 -9.74
N GLY A 172 -6.46 23.90 -10.17
CA GLY A 172 -5.72 24.04 -11.43
C GLY A 172 -6.60 23.88 -12.68
N ALA A 173 -7.53 22.93 -12.66
CA ALA A 173 -8.39 22.62 -13.81
C ALA A 173 -9.50 23.67 -14.08
N ILE A 174 -9.87 24.45 -13.07
CA ILE A 174 -10.92 25.50 -13.20
C ILE A 174 -10.36 26.79 -13.81
N THR A 175 -9.07 27.06 -13.59
CA THR A 175 -8.41 28.27 -14.11
C THR A 175 -8.24 28.23 -15.64
N GLU A 176 -8.12 27.05 -16.25
CA GLU A 176 -7.99 26.89 -17.71
C GLU A 176 -9.33 27.05 -18.46
N ARG A 177 -10.48 26.78 -17.81
CA ARG A 177 -11.82 26.94 -18.40
C ARG A 177 -12.35 28.37 -18.39
N GLY A 178 -11.75 29.27 -17.63
CA GLY A 178 -12.12 30.66 -17.54
C GLY A 178 -11.37 31.62 -18.47
N ALA A 179 -10.39 31.06 -19.25
CA ALA A 179 -9.51 31.84 -20.14
C ALA A 179 -9.78 31.61 -21.65
N ALA A 180 -10.89 30.91 -21.99
CA ALA A 180 -11.28 30.64 -23.38
C ALA A 180 -12.53 31.45 -23.76
#